data_bbfbf364c44244c711cb86dc162e1678
#
_entry.id   bbfbf364c44244c711cb86dc162e1678
#
_cell.length_a   1.000
_cell.length_b   1.000
_cell.length_c   1.000
_cell.angle_alpha   90.00
_cell.angle_beta   90.00
_cell.angle_gamma   90.00
#
_symmetry.space_group_name_H-M   'P 1'
#
loop_
_entity.id
_entity.type
_entity.pdbx_description
1 polymer ?
#
loop_
_entity_poly.entity_id
_entity_poly.type
_entity_poly.pdbx_seq_one_letter_code
_entity_poly.pdbx_strand_id
1 'polypeptide(L)'
;MIESASKNLIKLYLNDVGILTGILYGNNINAILDDQKSINLGSVYETIVASELKAHGKKLYYYDNRNKGEVDFLIDDYDSLSVVPIEVKSGKDYTVHSALNNFVNNNDYHIQKGYVVSNERTIRQKGKIIYLPIYYTMFF
;
A
#
# COMPACT_ATOMS: atom_id res chain seq x y z
N MET A 1 -10.88 -12.46 9.95
CA MET A 1 -11.58 -12.55 8.65
C MET A 1 -12.26 -11.22 8.39
N ILE A 2 -11.91 -10.55 7.29
CA ILE A 2 -12.52 -9.25 6.93
C ILE A 2 -13.88 -9.56 6.31
N GLU A 3 -14.97 -9.18 6.96
CA GLU A 3 -16.29 -9.12 6.30
C GLU A 3 -16.32 -7.83 5.49
N SER A 4 -16.48 -7.95 4.16
CA SER A 4 -16.59 -6.79 3.29
C SER A 4 -17.90 -6.08 3.55
N ALA A 5 -17.85 -4.92 4.17
CA ALA A 5 -18.97 -3.99 4.14
C ALA A 5 -19.06 -3.42 2.73
N SER A 6 -19.86 -4.03 1.88
CA SER A 6 -19.99 -3.64 0.48
C SER A 6 -20.70 -2.29 0.39
N LYS A 7 -19.93 -1.25 0.20
CA LYS A 7 -20.35 -0.15 -0.62
C LYS A 7 -19.60 -0.33 -1.95
N ASN A 8 -20.26 -0.18 -3.07
CA ASN A 8 -19.78 -0.42 -4.45
C ASN A 8 -18.53 0.38 -4.87
N LEU A 9 -17.54 0.48 -3.99
CA LEU A 9 -16.25 1.11 -4.23
C LEU A 9 -15.29 0.01 -4.64
N ILE A 10 -14.78 0.09 -5.85
CA ILE A 10 -13.85 -0.89 -6.43
C ILE A 10 -12.57 -0.16 -6.75
N LYS A 11 -11.43 -0.68 -6.25
CA LYS A 11 -10.10 -0.30 -6.75
C LYS A 11 -9.68 -1.29 -7.82
N LEU A 12 -9.27 -0.81 -8.97
CA LEU A 12 -8.80 -1.61 -10.09
C LEU A 12 -7.30 -1.39 -10.28
N TYR A 13 -6.56 -2.47 -10.33
CA TYR A 13 -5.13 -2.47 -10.63
C TYR A 13 -4.87 -3.30 -11.88
N LEU A 14 -3.96 -2.83 -12.74
CA LEU A 14 -3.46 -3.62 -13.83
C LEU A 14 -2.53 -4.71 -13.28
N ASN A 15 -2.59 -5.90 -13.88
CA ASN A 15 -1.75 -7.01 -13.45
C ASN A 15 -0.27 -6.85 -13.88
N ASP A 16 0.00 -5.90 -14.76
CA ASP A 16 1.33 -5.60 -15.29
C ASP A 16 1.61 -4.10 -15.20
N VAL A 17 2.60 -3.75 -14.38
CA VAL A 17 3.01 -2.36 -14.16
C VAL A 17 3.67 -1.74 -15.41
N GLY A 18 4.29 -2.56 -16.26
CA GLY A 18 4.86 -2.10 -17.53
C GLY A 18 3.79 -1.61 -18.49
N ILE A 19 2.65 -2.33 -18.56
CA ILE A 19 1.49 -1.88 -19.33
C ILE A 19 0.95 -0.58 -18.76
N LEU A 20 0.79 -0.49 -17.44
CA LEU A 20 0.32 0.74 -16.79
C LEU A 20 1.22 1.95 -17.11
N THR A 21 2.53 1.78 -16.95
CA THR A 21 3.50 2.85 -17.21
C THR A 21 3.55 3.22 -18.68
N GLY A 22 3.42 2.26 -19.60
CA GLY A 22 3.31 2.49 -21.03
C GLY A 22 2.07 3.33 -21.40
N ILE A 23 0.94 3.05 -20.77
CA ILE A 23 -0.31 3.82 -20.98
C ILE A 23 -0.18 5.24 -20.42
N LEU A 24 0.33 5.39 -19.20
CA LEU A 24 0.36 6.67 -18.50
C LEU A 24 1.46 7.62 -19.02
N TYR A 25 2.62 7.07 -19.37
CA TYR A 25 3.83 7.89 -19.62
C TYR A 25 4.42 7.68 -21.01
N GLY A 26 3.92 6.72 -21.79
CA GLY A 26 4.39 6.46 -23.16
C GLY A 26 5.89 6.16 -23.18
N ASN A 27 6.63 6.92 -23.99
CA ASN A 27 8.08 6.74 -24.15
C ASN A 27 8.92 7.49 -23.09
N ASN A 28 8.31 8.13 -22.10
CA ASN A 28 9.02 8.94 -21.11
C ASN A 28 9.61 8.11 -19.96
N ILE A 29 10.31 7.04 -20.31
CA ILE A 29 10.86 6.04 -19.37
C ILE A 29 11.84 6.66 -18.39
N ASN A 30 12.70 7.60 -18.87
CA ASN A 30 13.69 8.23 -18.02
C ASN A 30 13.07 8.99 -16.85
N ALA A 31 11.94 9.64 -17.07
CA ALA A 31 11.25 10.39 -16.03
C ALA A 31 10.71 9.46 -14.91
N ILE A 32 10.36 8.21 -15.26
CA ILE A 32 9.93 7.18 -14.30
C ILE A 32 11.13 6.64 -13.52
N LEU A 33 12.23 6.32 -14.23
CA LEU A 33 13.43 5.77 -13.61
C LEU A 33 14.14 6.77 -12.69
N ASP A 34 14.07 8.05 -13.02
CA ASP A 34 14.67 9.13 -12.25
C ASP A 34 13.79 9.61 -11.08
N ASP A 35 12.63 8.99 -10.86
CA ASP A 35 11.66 9.35 -9.82
C ASP A 35 11.39 10.88 -9.79
N GLN A 36 11.13 11.44 -10.97
CA GLN A 36 10.95 12.88 -11.11
C GLN A 36 9.72 13.35 -10.34
N LYS A 37 9.88 14.36 -9.50
CA LYS A 37 8.81 14.91 -8.64
C LYS A 37 7.56 15.40 -9.39
N SER A 38 7.69 15.67 -10.69
CA SER A 38 6.60 16.13 -11.55
C SER A 38 5.63 14.99 -11.95
N ILE A 39 6.01 13.73 -11.72
CA ILE A 39 5.23 12.56 -12.09
C ILE A 39 4.59 11.98 -10.84
N ASN A 40 3.27 11.79 -10.89
CA ASN A 40 2.56 11.08 -9.83
C ASN A 40 2.71 9.57 -10.03
N LEU A 41 3.69 8.98 -9.36
CA LEU A 41 3.95 7.55 -9.38
C LEU A 41 3.09 6.75 -8.37
N GLY A 42 2.17 7.37 -7.67
CA GLY A 42 1.34 6.72 -6.64
C GLY A 42 0.66 5.46 -7.17
N SER A 43 -0.09 5.58 -8.27
CA SER A 43 -0.78 4.44 -8.89
C SER A 43 0.15 3.34 -9.40
N VAL A 44 1.37 3.69 -9.82
CA VAL A 44 2.40 2.73 -10.24
C VAL A 44 2.87 1.92 -9.05
N TYR A 45 3.21 2.58 -7.94
CA TYR A 45 3.64 1.93 -6.71
C TYR A 45 2.55 1.05 -6.11
N GLU A 46 1.30 1.54 -6.05
CA GLU A 46 0.16 0.75 -5.61
C GLU A 46 -0.05 -0.48 -6.50
N THR A 47 0.09 -0.34 -7.82
CA THR A 47 -0.04 -1.46 -8.77
C THR A 47 1.05 -2.51 -8.55
N ILE A 48 2.31 -2.10 -8.31
CA ILE A 48 3.40 -3.02 -7.96
C ILE A 48 3.04 -3.83 -6.72
N VAL A 49 2.64 -3.15 -5.64
CA VAL A 49 2.28 -3.80 -4.38
C VAL A 49 1.08 -4.73 -4.55
N ALA A 50 0.04 -4.29 -5.27
CA ALA A 50 -1.14 -5.12 -5.55
C ALA A 50 -0.77 -6.40 -6.30
N SER A 51 0.08 -6.28 -7.33
CA SER A 51 0.53 -7.42 -8.15
C SER A 51 1.32 -8.42 -7.33
N GLU A 52 2.27 -7.95 -6.49
CA GLU A 52 3.06 -8.83 -5.62
C GLU A 52 2.20 -9.54 -4.57
N LEU A 53 1.36 -8.81 -3.84
CA LEU A 53 0.46 -9.40 -2.86
C LEU A 53 -0.46 -10.44 -3.51
N LYS A 54 -0.93 -10.16 -4.73
CA LYS A 54 -1.78 -11.08 -5.48
C LYS A 54 -1.03 -12.31 -5.95
N ALA A 55 0.22 -12.17 -6.39
CA ALA A 55 1.10 -13.27 -6.76
C ALA A 55 1.35 -14.24 -5.58
N HIS A 56 1.39 -13.71 -4.36
CA HIS A 56 1.50 -14.49 -3.11
C HIS A 56 0.13 -15.01 -2.59
N GLY A 57 -0.91 -14.96 -3.41
CA GLY A 57 -2.22 -15.52 -3.07
C GLY A 57 -3.01 -14.72 -2.05
N LYS A 58 -2.58 -13.49 -1.71
CA LYS A 58 -3.31 -12.67 -0.76
C LYS A 58 -4.64 -12.18 -1.33
N LYS A 59 -5.66 -12.15 -0.50
CA LYS A 59 -6.89 -11.42 -0.80
C LYS A 59 -6.66 -9.96 -0.47
N LEU A 60 -6.95 -9.08 -1.42
CA LEU A 60 -6.75 -7.65 -1.26
C LEU A 60 -8.06 -7.00 -0.81
N TYR A 61 -7.97 -6.26 0.27
CA TYR A 61 -9.00 -5.36 0.74
C TYR A 61 -8.39 -3.99 0.92
N TYR A 62 -9.21 -2.97 1.08
CA TYR A 62 -8.77 -1.61 1.44
C TYR A 62 -9.71 -1.01 2.46
N TYR A 63 -9.28 0.05 3.11
CA TYR A 63 -10.10 0.81 4.03
C TYR A 63 -10.31 2.20 3.48
N ASP A 64 -11.56 2.63 3.40
CA ASP A 64 -11.94 3.98 3.05
C ASP A 64 -13.01 4.48 4.01
N ASN A 65 -12.72 5.61 4.65
CA ASN A 65 -13.64 6.27 5.57
C ASN A 65 -13.56 7.77 5.39
N ARG A 66 -14.70 8.43 5.11
CA ARG A 66 -14.78 9.86 4.84
C ARG A 66 -14.11 10.74 5.90
N ASN A 67 -14.15 10.32 7.17
CA ASN A 67 -13.63 11.11 8.30
C ASN A 67 -12.25 10.66 8.77
N LYS A 68 -11.87 9.41 8.52
CA LYS A 68 -10.64 8.79 9.04
C LYS A 68 -9.58 8.58 7.95
N GLY A 69 -9.94 8.81 6.68
CA GLY A 69 -9.06 8.65 5.54
C GLY A 69 -9.03 7.22 4.98
N GLU A 70 -8.07 6.96 4.13
CA GLU A 70 -7.91 5.73 3.36
C GLU A 70 -6.63 5.01 3.75
N VAL A 71 -6.67 3.65 3.75
CA VAL A 71 -5.50 2.77 3.82
C VAL A 71 -5.51 1.90 2.56
N ASP A 72 -4.41 1.86 1.83
CA ASP A 72 -4.34 1.32 0.47
C ASP A 72 -4.67 -0.17 0.41
N PHE A 73 -4.09 -0.97 1.32
CA PHE A 73 -4.35 -2.41 1.37
C PHE A 73 -4.56 -2.89 2.80
N LEU A 74 -5.44 -3.88 2.92
CA LEU A 74 -5.59 -4.70 4.11
C LEU A 74 -5.44 -6.16 3.68
N ILE A 75 -4.62 -6.92 4.40
CA ILE A 75 -4.45 -8.36 4.19
C ILE A 75 -4.73 -9.11 5.50
N ASP A 76 -5.25 -10.33 5.40
CA ASP A 76 -5.40 -11.20 6.55
C ASP A 76 -4.05 -11.74 7.02
N ASP A 77 -3.80 -11.66 8.33
CA ASP A 77 -2.68 -12.32 9.01
C ASP A 77 -3.26 -13.48 9.84
N TYR A 78 -3.13 -14.68 9.32
CA TYR A 78 -3.69 -15.88 9.94
C TYR A 78 -2.92 -16.30 11.19
N ASP A 79 -1.66 -15.92 11.32
CA ASP A 79 -0.84 -16.27 12.49
C ASP A 79 -1.28 -15.48 13.73
N SER A 80 -1.56 -14.20 13.55
CA SER A 80 -2.04 -13.33 14.64
C SER A 80 -3.57 -13.23 14.73
N LEU A 81 -4.31 -13.89 13.82
CA LEU A 81 -5.75 -13.76 13.63
C LEU A 81 -6.23 -12.31 13.54
N SER A 82 -5.42 -11.49 12.88
CA SER A 82 -5.57 -10.04 12.76
C SER A 82 -5.54 -9.60 11.30
N VAL A 83 -5.62 -8.30 11.10
CA VAL A 83 -5.47 -7.66 9.79
C VAL A 83 -4.18 -6.85 9.79
N VAL A 84 -3.44 -6.89 8.70
CA VAL A 84 -2.27 -6.06 8.48
C VAL A 84 -2.59 -4.98 7.47
N PRO A 85 -2.66 -3.71 7.89
CA PRO A 85 -2.79 -2.58 6.99
C PRO A 85 -1.45 -2.23 6.34
N ILE A 86 -1.50 -1.89 5.06
CA ILE A 86 -0.34 -1.49 4.25
C ILE A 86 -0.67 -0.18 3.55
N GLU A 87 0.18 0.80 3.75
CA GLU A 87 0.15 2.10 3.08
C GLU A 87 1.29 2.18 2.08
N VAL A 88 1.03 2.67 0.88
CA VAL A 88 2.01 2.80 -0.21
C VAL A 88 2.36 4.26 -0.42
N LYS A 89 3.63 4.59 -0.46
CA LYS A 89 4.11 5.96 -0.68
C LYS A 89 5.16 6.00 -1.80
N SER A 90 4.89 6.79 -2.83
CA SER A 90 5.79 6.99 -3.97
C SER A 90 6.73 8.20 -3.82
N GLY A 91 6.56 9.02 -2.80
CA GLY A 91 7.32 10.26 -2.61
C GLY A 91 8.18 10.27 -1.36
N LYS A 92 8.79 11.43 -1.10
CA LYS A 92 9.63 11.65 0.10
C LYS A 92 8.83 11.79 1.40
N ASP A 93 7.53 12.09 1.31
CA ASP A 93 6.66 12.34 2.47
C ASP A 93 6.02 11.04 3.00
N TYR A 94 6.78 9.94 2.96
CA TYR A 94 6.33 8.62 3.41
C TYR A 94 6.04 8.55 4.92
N THR A 95 6.42 9.57 5.68
CA THR A 95 6.11 9.66 7.12
C THR A 95 4.73 10.23 7.42
N VAL A 96 4.04 10.78 6.41
CA VAL A 96 2.68 11.34 6.54
C VAL A 96 1.65 10.29 6.15
N HIS A 97 1.07 9.63 7.14
CA HIS A 97 0.08 8.57 6.97
C HIS A 97 -0.93 8.57 8.14
N SER A 98 -1.65 9.67 8.29
CA SER A 98 -2.60 9.86 9.40
C SER A 98 -3.69 8.78 9.45
N ALA A 99 -4.20 8.35 8.30
CA ALA A 99 -5.22 7.30 8.20
C ALA A 99 -4.70 5.96 8.74
N LEU A 100 -3.49 5.54 8.33
CA LEU A 100 -2.84 4.34 8.84
C LEU A 100 -2.59 4.44 10.36
N ASN A 101 -2.10 5.59 10.84
CA ASN A 101 -1.92 5.80 12.28
C ASN A 101 -3.23 5.65 13.06
N ASN A 102 -4.31 6.24 12.58
CA ASN A 102 -5.61 6.13 13.19
C ASN A 102 -6.12 4.68 13.17
N PHE A 103 -5.86 3.97 12.07
CA PHE A 103 -6.29 2.59 11.90
C PHE A 103 -5.57 1.63 12.87
N VAL A 104 -4.22 1.70 12.95
CA VAL A 104 -3.44 0.79 13.81
C VAL A 104 -3.59 1.07 15.31
N ASN A 105 -3.97 2.29 15.67
CA ASN A 105 -4.19 2.69 17.06
C ASN A 105 -5.67 2.61 17.49
N ASN A 106 -6.55 2.17 16.60
CA ASN A 106 -7.94 1.94 16.97
C ASN A 106 -8.04 0.64 17.80
N ASN A 107 -8.48 0.79 19.04
CA ASN A 107 -8.59 -0.34 19.97
C ASN A 107 -9.58 -1.42 19.52
N ASP A 108 -10.61 -1.05 18.75
CA ASP A 108 -11.63 -1.99 18.26
C ASP A 108 -11.09 -2.96 17.22
N TYR A 109 -10.00 -2.59 16.52
CA TYR A 109 -9.46 -3.39 15.41
C TYR A 109 -8.38 -4.38 15.82
N HIS A 110 -7.83 -4.26 17.03
CA HIS A 110 -6.79 -5.15 17.59
C HIS A 110 -5.57 -5.34 16.67
N ILE A 111 -5.18 -4.30 15.93
CA ILE A 111 -4.07 -4.36 14.99
C ILE A 111 -2.75 -4.47 15.74
N GLN A 112 -1.95 -5.48 15.37
CA GLN A 112 -0.64 -5.73 15.97
C GLN A 112 0.47 -4.94 15.30
N LYS A 113 0.43 -4.84 13.97
CA LYS A 113 1.43 -4.16 13.13
C LYS A 113 0.79 -3.59 11.88
N GLY A 114 1.42 -2.57 11.29
CA GLY A 114 1.08 -2.04 9.98
C GLY A 114 2.33 -1.68 9.22
N TYR A 115 2.26 -1.61 7.90
CA TYR A 115 3.39 -1.31 7.05
C TYR A 115 3.20 -0.02 6.26
N VAL A 116 4.28 0.73 6.13
CA VAL A 116 4.44 1.76 5.11
C VAL A 116 5.52 1.28 4.15
N VAL A 117 5.17 1.08 2.90
CA VAL A 117 6.12 0.69 1.84
C VAL A 117 6.39 1.88 0.92
N SER A 118 7.66 2.14 0.63
CA SER A 118 8.09 3.31 -0.14
C SER A 118 9.40 3.03 -0.88
N ASN A 119 9.92 4.03 -1.61
CA ASN A 119 11.25 3.97 -2.22
C ASN A 119 12.40 4.23 -1.22
N GLU A 120 12.13 4.34 0.06
CA GLU A 120 13.15 4.41 1.10
C GLU A 120 13.98 3.12 1.12
N ARG A 121 15.26 3.22 1.49
CA ARG A 121 16.20 2.09 1.42
C ARG A 121 16.44 1.42 2.77
N THR A 122 15.96 2.00 3.85
CA THR A 122 16.20 1.54 5.22
C THR A 122 14.93 1.06 5.88
N ILE A 123 15.03 0.00 6.67
CA ILE A 123 13.95 -0.47 7.51
C ILE A 123 13.95 0.34 8.80
N ARG A 124 12.78 0.82 9.19
CA ARG A 124 12.56 1.54 10.46
C ARG A 124 11.26 1.10 11.10
N GLN A 125 11.18 1.22 12.41
CA GLN A 125 9.95 0.96 13.15
C GLN A 125 9.64 2.12 14.10
N LYS A 126 8.36 2.50 14.13
CA LYS A 126 7.83 3.50 15.06
C LYS A 126 6.51 2.98 15.62
N GLY A 127 6.53 2.56 16.88
CA GLY A 127 5.36 1.92 17.50
C GLY A 127 4.96 0.65 16.74
N LYS A 128 3.70 0.57 16.32
CA LYS A 128 3.17 -0.55 15.53
C LYS A 128 3.47 -0.44 14.03
N ILE A 129 4.03 0.68 13.56
CA ILE A 129 4.26 0.90 12.13
C ILE A 129 5.69 0.57 11.78
N ILE A 130 5.85 -0.26 10.75
CA ILE A 130 7.13 -0.69 10.19
C ILE A 130 7.24 -0.09 8.79
N TYR A 131 8.30 0.66 8.55
CA TYR A 131 8.63 1.27 7.26
C TYR A 131 9.56 0.34 6.52
N LEU A 132 9.17 -0.03 5.31
CA LEU A 132 9.91 -0.97 4.48
C LEU A 132 10.18 -0.38 3.09
N PRO A 133 11.34 -0.69 2.50
CA PRO A 133 11.53 -0.54 1.06
C PRO A 133 10.45 -1.31 0.28
N ILE A 134 9.94 -0.76 -0.83
CA ILE A 134 8.84 -1.37 -1.59
C ILE A 134 9.14 -2.79 -2.05
N TYR A 135 10.40 -3.10 -2.35
CA TYR A 135 10.79 -4.46 -2.78
C TYR A 135 10.63 -5.53 -1.67
N TYR A 136 10.41 -5.12 -0.41
CA TYR A 136 10.08 -6.10 0.65
C TYR A 136 8.68 -6.69 0.50
N THR A 137 7.83 -6.13 -0.35
CA THR A 137 6.50 -6.71 -0.64
C THR A 137 6.59 -8.11 -1.23
N MET A 138 7.72 -8.46 -1.85
CA MET A 138 8.01 -9.81 -2.34
C MET A 138 8.11 -10.88 -1.22
N PHE A 139 8.11 -10.48 0.04
CA PHE A 139 8.19 -11.41 1.19
C PHE A 139 6.90 -11.48 2.02
N PHE A 140 5.81 -10.86 1.58
CA PHE A 140 4.54 -10.84 2.33
C PHE A 140 3.68 -12.10 2.15
#